data_0a20ddd6a01d894b4990db41cf09bda4
#
_entry.id   0a20ddd6a01d894b4990db41cf09bda4
#
_cell.length_a   1.000
_cell.length_b   1.000
_cell.length_c   1.000
_cell.angle_alpha   90.00
_cell.angle_beta   90.00
_cell.angle_gamma   90.00
#
_symmetry.space_group_name_H-M   'P 1'
#
loop_
_entity.id
_entity.type
_entity.pdbx_description
1 polymer ?
#
loop_
_entity_poly.entity_id
_entity_poly.type
_entity_poly.pdbx_seq_one_letter_code
_entity_poly.pdbx_strand_id
1 'polypeptide(L)'
;AGLTKAGVSEDDIREMMPRLEEIAFDSERKLMSTKYRLHGVSTILTKGAVDVLLDRSVKLAESGGSREINDKIKEEILRQNQEFSENGLRVLAFAYKEVDEGEELTLDEENGFTFIGLVAMIDPPREEAAEAVRTAKLAGIRPVMITGDHKVTAAAIAAQIGIFEEGDL
;
A
#
# COMPACT_ATOMS: atom_id res chain seq x y z
N ALA A 1 -1.62 -0.45 -13.84
CA ALA A 1 -2.02 -1.86 -13.77
C ALA A 1 -3.40 -2.05 -13.12
N GLY A 2 -3.70 -1.44 -11.96
CA GLY A 2 -5.00 -1.58 -11.29
C GLY A 2 -6.18 -0.97 -12.06
N LEU A 3 -6.03 0.24 -12.56
CA LEU A 3 -7.06 0.95 -13.33
C LEU A 3 -7.38 0.22 -14.63
N THR A 4 -6.38 -0.30 -15.33
CA THR A 4 -6.56 -1.06 -16.58
C THR A 4 -7.39 -2.33 -16.32
N LYS A 5 -7.18 -3.00 -15.19
CA LYS A 5 -7.99 -4.17 -14.80
C LYS A 5 -9.45 -3.80 -14.50
N ALA A 6 -9.71 -2.60 -14.01
CA ALA A 6 -11.05 -2.08 -13.77
C ALA A 6 -11.72 -1.49 -15.01
N GLY A 7 -11.04 -1.49 -16.18
CA GLY A 7 -11.57 -0.93 -17.43
C GLY A 7 -11.68 0.60 -17.42
N VAL A 8 -10.93 1.29 -16.57
CA VAL A 8 -10.96 2.74 -16.43
C VAL A 8 -9.67 3.33 -16.98
N SER A 9 -9.79 4.36 -17.84
CA SER A 9 -8.64 5.10 -18.35
C SER A 9 -8.09 6.06 -17.29
N GLU A 10 -6.78 6.05 -17.09
CA GLU A 10 -6.11 6.97 -16.18
C GLU A 10 -6.23 8.42 -16.66
N ASP A 11 -6.10 8.64 -17.96
CA ASP A 11 -6.17 9.98 -18.57
C ASP A 11 -7.56 10.57 -18.39
N ASP A 12 -8.62 9.81 -18.61
CA ASP A 12 -10.01 10.24 -18.40
C ASP A 12 -10.25 10.63 -16.93
N ILE A 13 -9.72 9.87 -15.98
CA ILE A 13 -9.82 10.22 -14.54
C ILE A 13 -9.08 11.52 -14.24
N ARG A 14 -7.88 11.70 -14.78
CA ARG A 14 -7.08 12.92 -14.56
C ARG A 14 -7.74 14.17 -15.11
N GLU A 15 -8.41 14.06 -16.27
CA GLU A 15 -9.18 15.16 -16.85
C GLU A 15 -10.44 15.47 -16.03
N MET A 16 -11.17 14.45 -15.59
CA MET A 16 -12.41 14.63 -14.82
C MET A 16 -12.16 15.12 -13.38
N MET A 17 -11.02 14.74 -12.79
CA MET A 17 -10.67 15.04 -11.41
C MET A 17 -9.24 15.60 -11.31
N PRO A 18 -9.04 16.87 -11.67
CA PRO A 18 -7.72 17.49 -11.55
C PRO A 18 -7.30 17.56 -10.09
N ARG A 19 -6.02 17.26 -9.84
CA ARG A 19 -5.42 17.40 -8.52
C ARG A 19 -5.34 18.86 -8.14
N LEU A 20 -5.86 19.21 -6.96
CA LEU A 20 -5.84 20.58 -6.44
C LEU A 20 -4.56 20.83 -5.64
N GLU A 21 -4.25 19.95 -4.70
CA GLU A 21 -3.11 20.07 -3.78
C GLU A 21 -2.48 18.70 -3.54
N GLU A 22 -1.23 18.69 -3.07
CA GLU A 22 -0.49 17.47 -2.74
C GLU A 22 0.48 17.70 -1.59
N ILE A 23 0.52 16.76 -0.63
CA ILE A 23 1.63 16.55 0.27
C ILE A 23 2.33 15.28 -0.20
N ALA A 24 3.52 15.44 -0.77
CA ALA A 24 4.30 14.34 -1.33
C ALA A 24 4.63 13.27 -0.27
N PHE A 25 4.94 12.07 -0.72
CA PHE A 25 5.36 10.99 0.18
C PHE A 25 6.61 11.40 0.97
N ASP A 26 6.56 11.13 2.26
CA ASP A 26 7.67 11.28 3.18
C ASP A 26 7.92 9.97 3.93
N SER A 27 9.18 9.55 4.03
CA SER A 27 9.57 8.25 4.60
C SER A 27 9.43 8.17 6.12
N GLU A 28 9.50 9.28 6.84
CA GLU A 28 9.29 9.33 8.28
C GLU A 28 7.80 9.28 8.59
N ARG A 29 7.01 10.06 7.84
CA ARG A 29 5.55 10.11 7.95
C ARG A 29 4.87 8.88 7.34
N LYS A 30 5.49 8.26 6.32
CA LYS A 30 5.01 7.07 5.58
C LYS A 30 3.66 7.26 4.88
N LEU A 31 3.27 8.48 4.61
CA LEU A 31 2.00 8.86 3.96
C LEU A 31 2.25 9.74 2.74
N MET A 32 1.27 9.76 1.86
CA MET A 32 1.11 10.71 0.76
C MET A 32 -0.35 11.11 0.68
N SER A 33 -0.62 12.42 0.66
CA SER A 33 -1.97 12.96 0.62
C SER A 33 -2.17 13.85 -0.59
N THR A 34 -3.34 13.77 -1.20
CA THR A 34 -3.72 14.57 -2.37
C THR A 34 -5.14 15.05 -2.19
N LYS A 35 -5.42 16.28 -2.61
CA LYS A 35 -6.75 16.87 -2.54
C LYS A 35 -7.36 16.98 -3.92
N TYR A 36 -8.61 16.61 -4.00
CA TYR A 36 -9.44 16.63 -5.20
C TYR A 36 -10.82 17.23 -4.89
N ARG A 37 -11.56 17.58 -5.93
CA ARG A 37 -12.99 17.82 -5.83
C ARG A 37 -13.73 16.60 -6.39
N LEU A 38 -14.28 15.77 -5.50
CA LEU A 38 -15.03 14.56 -5.86
C LEU A 38 -16.53 14.83 -5.72
N HIS A 39 -17.29 14.71 -6.81
CA HIS A 39 -18.73 14.95 -6.80
C HIS A 39 -19.14 16.30 -6.18
N GLY A 40 -18.31 17.33 -6.34
CA GLY A 40 -18.54 18.67 -5.80
C GLY A 40 -18.05 18.88 -4.36
N VAL A 41 -17.52 17.85 -3.71
CA VAL A 41 -16.99 17.90 -2.33
C VAL A 41 -15.46 17.90 -2.34
N SER A 42 -14.85 18.80 -1.58
CA SER A 42 -13.39 18.80 -1.37
C SER A 42 -13.01 17.58 -0.55
N THR A 43 -12.16 16.73 -1.11
CA THR A 43 -11.80 15.44 -0.53
C THR A 43 -10.30 15.23 -0.54
N ILE A 44 -9.73 14.90 0.61
CA ILE A 44 -8.36 14.47 0.77
C ILE A 44 -8.31 12.95 0.60
N LEU A 45 -7.49 12.47 -0.32
CA LEU A 45 -7.19 11.05 -0.51
C LEU A 45 -5.78 10.80 -0.01
N THR A 46 -5.64 9.88 0.92
CA THR A 46 -4.34 9.52 1.53
C THR A 46 -4.03 8.05 1.31
N LYS A 47 -2.78 7.77 0.98
CA LYS A 47 -2.24 6.42 0.90
C LYS A 47 -0.94 6.30 1.70
N GLY A 48 -0.66 5.11 2.21
CA GLY A 48 0.60 4.87 2.91
C GLY A 48 0.64 3.58 3.72
N ALA A 49 1.50 3.58 4.74
CA ALA A 49 1.67 2.43 5.62
C ALA A 49 0.37 2.12 6.39
N VAL A 50 0.06 0.84 6.48
CA VAL A 50 -1.23 0.36 7.02
C VAL A 50 -1.40 0.76 8.48
N ASP A 51 -0.38 0.54 9.31
CA ASP A 51 -0.34 0.89 10.72
C ASP A 51 -0.60 2.39 10.95
N VAL A 52 0.14 3.24 10.25
CA VAL A 52 0.07 4.69 10.38
C VAL A 52 -1.29 5.22 9.94
N LEU A 53 -1.80 4.79 8.77
CA LEU A 53 -3.04 5.30 8.24
C LEU A 53 -4.26 4.79 9.03
N LEU A 54 -4.19 3.58 9.54
CA LEU A 54 -5.23 2.99 10.37
C LEU A 54 -5.37 3.70 11.72
N ASP A 55 -4.23 4.09 12.34
CA ASP A 55 -4.24 4.86 13.59
C ASP A 55 -4.84 6.26 13.44
N ARG A 56 -4.70 6.86 12.24
CA ARG A 56 -5.27 8.17 11.90
C ARG A 56 -6.71 8.08 11.38
N SER A 57 -7.28 6.88 11.31
CA SER A 57 -8.63 6.63 10.81
C SER A 57 -9.62 6.44 11.97
N VAL A 58 -10.77 7.09 11.85
CA VAL A 58 -11.87 7.03 12.83
C VAL A 58 -13.08 6.26 12.29
N LYS A 59 -13.20 6.14 10.96
CA LYS A 59 -14.28 5.42 10.28
C LYS A 59 -13.75 4.41 9.28
N LEU A 60 -14.56 3.40 9.00
CA LEU A 60 -14.37 2.42 7.94
C LEU A 60 -15.43 2.65 6.87
N ALA A 61 -15.03 2.74 5.61
CA ALA A 61 -15.93 2.82 4.47
C ALA A 61 -16.65 1.47 4.26
N GLU A 62 -17.93 1.55 3.97
CA GLU A 62 -18.80 0.41 3.64
C GLU A 62 -19.67 0.73 2.41
N SER A 63 -20.31 -0.29 1.84
CA SER A 63 -21.27 -0.09 0.75
C SER A 63 -22.42 0.78 1.23
N GLY A 64 -22.47 2.03 0.78
CA GLY A 64 -23.52 2.98 1.10
C GLY A 64 -23.25 3.89 2.30
N GLY A 65 -22.03 3.92 2.85
CA GLY A 65 -21.68 4.83 3.93
C GLY A 65 -20.38 4.52 4.64
N SER A 66 -20.34 4.81 5.93
CA SER A 66 -19.20 4.50 6.79
C SER A 66 -19.67 4.20 8.21
N ARG A 67 -18.90 3.42 8.94
CA ARG A 67 -19.09 3.15 10.37
C ARG A 67 -17.85 3.50 11.18
N GLU A 68 -17.99 3.69 12.48
CA GLU A 68 -16.86 3.91 13.39
C GLU A 68 -15.94 2.69 13.44
N ILE A 69 -14.62 2.95 13.45
CA ILE A 69 -13.62 1.92 13.67
C ILE A 69 -13.49 1.68 15.19
N ASN A 70 -13.49 0.41 15.57
CA ASN A 70 -13.16 -0.06 16.91
C ASN A 70 -11.90 -0.93 16.90
N ASP A 71 -11.37 -1.26 18.06
CA ASP A 71 -10.14 -2.03 18.20
C ASP A 71 -10.19 -3.39 17.50
N LYS A 72 -11.34 -4.08 17.55
CA LYS A 72 -11.53 -5.36 16.87
C LYS A 72 -11.38 -5.25 15.35
N ILE A 73 -11.89 -4.16 14.77
CA ILE A 73 -11.75 -3.89 13.32
C ILE A 73 -10.29 -3.59 12.99
N LYS A 74 -9.60 -2.80 13.83
CA LYS A 74 -8.18 -2.50 13.65
C LYS A 74 -7.33 -3.78 13.68
N GLU A 75 -7.54 -4.63 14.65
CA GLU A 75 -6.86 -5.93 14.78
C GLU A 75 -7.07 -6.81 13.55
N GLU A 76 -8.30 -6.88 13.02
CA GLU A 76 -8.60 -7.67 11.83
C GLU A 76 -7.87 -7.13 10.58
N ILE A 77 -7.82 -5.81 10.39
CA ILE A 77 -7.11 -5.16 9.28
C ILE A 77 -5.59 -5.41 9.40
N LEU A 78 -5.02 -5.29 10.60
CA LEU A 78 -3.61 -5.55 10.84
C LEU A 78 -3.25 -7.02 10.63
N ARG A 79 -4.12 -7.94 11.04
CA ARG A 79 -3.96 -9.37 10.78
C ARG A 79 -3.96 -9.67 9.28
N GLN A 80 -4.88 -9.06 8.52
CA GLN A 80 -4.93 -9.21 7.07
C GLN A 80 -3.68 -8.63 6.38
N ASN A 81 -3.18 -7.49 6.87
CA ASN A 81 -1.93 -6.91 6.39
C ASN A 81 -0.73 -7.85 6.64
N GLN A 82 -0.68 -8.45 7.83
CA GLN A 82 0.37 -9.42 8.19
C GLN A 82 0.32 -10.64 7.25
N GLU A 83 -0.86 -11.21 7.02
CA GLU A 83 -1.06 -12.35 6.12
C GLU A 83 -0.60 -12.04 4.69
N PHE A 84 -0.93 -10.86 4.14
CA PHE A 84 -0.44 -10.43 2.84
C PHE A 84 1.08 -10.28 2.81
N SER A 85 1.68 -9.71 3.85
CA SER A 85 3.12 -9.52 3.96
C SER A 85 3.88 -10.84 4.07
N GLU A 86 3.35 -11.81 4.80
CA GLU A 86 3.89 -13.17 4.90
C GLU A 86 3.88 -13.92 3.56
N ASN A 87 2.94 -13.58 2.69
CA ASN A 87 2.89 -14.07 1.31
C ASN A 87 3.74 -13.25 0.33
N GLY A 88 4.62 -12.38 0.81
CA GLY A 88 5.54 -11.59 -0.01
C GLY A 88 4.88 -10.42 -0.74
N LEU A 89 3.69 -10.00 -0.32
CA LEU A 89 2.98 -8.89 -0.92
C LEU A 89 3.36 -7.56 -0.25
N ARG A 90 3.57 -6.53 -1.06
CA ARG A 90 3.66 -5.14 -0.57
C ARG A 90 2.25 -4.59 -0.41
N VAL A 91 1.92 -4.11 0.77
CA VAL A 91 0.59 -3.62 1.10
C VAL A 91 0.59 -2.10 1.27
N LEU A 92 -0.38 -1.44 0.67
CA LEU A 92 -0.70 -0.02 0.90
C LEU A 92 -2.13 0.11 1.40
N ALA A 93 -2.30 0.96 2.40
CA ALA A 93 -3.62 1.40 2.86
C ALA A 93 -4.08 2.64 2.10
N PHE A 94 -5.39 2.78 2.00
CA PHE A 94 -6.06 3.94 1.41
C PHE A 94 -7.15 4.44 2.34
N ALA A 95 -7.26 5.76 2.45
CA ALA A 95 -8.27 6.43 3.24
C ALA A 95 -8.66 7.76 2.59
N TYR A 96 -9.80 8.32 3.00
CA TYR A 96 -10.23 9.63 2.57
C TYR A 96 -10.81 10.46 3.73
N LYS A 97 -10.84 11.77 3.53
CA LYS A 97 -11.50 12.73 4.42
C LYS A 97 -12.17 13.80 3.59
N GLU A 98 -13.43 14.07 3.83
CA GLU A 98 -14.11 15.24 3.28
C GLU A 98 -13.76 16.46 4.12
N VAL A 99 -13.49 17.58 3.48
CA VAL A 99 -13.10 18.84 4.10
C VAL A 99 -13.93 19.99 3.52
N ASP A 100 -13.98 21.11 4.23
CA ASP A 100 -14.70 22.28 3.79
C ASP A 100 -14.07 22.90 2.53
N GLU A 101 -14.89 23.57 1.74
CA GLU A 101 -14.43 24.27 0.54
C GLU A 101 -13.51 25.44 0.94
N GLY A 102 -12.26 25.40 0.42
CA GLY A 102 -11.24 26.42 0.75
C GLY A 102 -10.29 26.03 1.88
N GLU A 103 -10.52 24.93 2.59
CA GLU A 103 -9.57 24.39 3.57
C GLU A 103 -8.30 23.93 2.86
N GLU A 104 -7.13 24.40 3.29
CA GLU A 104 -5.84 24.03 2.71
C GLU A 104 -5.42 22.63 3.18
N LEU A 105 -4.75 21.89 2.29
CA LEU A 105 -4.18 20.60 2.64
C LEU A 105 -2.90 20.78 3.45
N THR A 106 -2.97 20.61 4.76
CA THR A 106 -1.84 20.68 5.69
C THR A 106 -1.56 19.34 6.35
N LEU A 107 -0.42 19.22 7.04
CA LEU A 107 -0.08 18.00 7.81
C LEU A 107 -1.07 17.73 8.95
N ASP A 108 -1.69 18.76 9.50
CA ASP A 108 -2.68 18.63 10.57
C ASP A 108 -3.99 17.99 10.06
N GLU A 109 -4.26 18.13 8.75
CA GLU A 109 -5.41 17.50 8.10
C GLU A 109 -5.25 15.98 7.89
N GLU A 110 -4.05 15.44 8.07
CA GLU A 110 -3.80 14.01 7.95
C GLU A 110 -4.27 13.20 9.17
N ASN A 111 -5.49 13.49 9.64
CA ASN A 111 -6.17 12.80 10.74
C ASN A 111 -7.67 12.74 10.50
N GLY A 112 -8.37 11.87 11.25
CA GLY A 112 -9.83 11.76 11.18
C GLY A 112 -10.33 11.12 9.90
N PHE A 113 -9.53 10.26 9.28
CA PHE A 113 -9.84 9.61 8.02
C PHE A 113 -10.98 8.57 8.10
N THR A 114 -11.62 8.37 6.97
CA THR A 114 -12.41 7.18 6.68
C THR A 114 -11.51 6.19 5.92
N PHE A 115 -11.19 5.07 6.55
CA PHE A 115 -10.36 4.00 5.97
C PHE A 115 -11.14 3.29 4.87
N ILE A 116 -10.54 3.16 3.67
CA ILE A 116 -11.17 2.51 2.52
C ILE A 116 -10.81 1.03 2.48
N GLY A 117 -9.53 0.70 2.64
CA GLY A 117 -9.06 -0.67 2.52
C GLY A 117 -7.59 -0.79 2.17
N LEU A 118 -7.20 -2.00 1.84
CA LEU A 118 -5.84 -2.41 1.49
C LEU A 118 -5.73 -2.73 0.00
N VAL A 119 -4.60 -2.37 -0.58
CA VAL A 119 -4.18 -2.87 -1.90
C VAL A 119 -2.87 -3.61 -1.72
N ALA A 120 -2.91 -4.91 -1.97
CA ALA A 120 -1.74 -5.76 -1.96
C ALA A 120 -1.16 -5.86 -3.39
N MET A 121 0.15 -5.69 -3.50
CA MET A 121 0.89 -5.71 -4.75
C MET A 121 2.01 -6.73 -4.66
N ILE A 122 2.22 -7.46 -5.75
CA ILE A 122 3.39 -8.30 -5.92
C ILE A 122 4.29 -7.68 -6.98
N ASP A 123 5.59 -7.62 -6.67
CA ASP A 123 6.63 -7.36 -7.67
C ASP A 123 7.32 -8.70 -7.92
N PRO A 124 6.83 -9.50 -8.90
CA PRO A 124 7.33 -10.83 -9.10
C PRO A 124 8.81 -10.77 -9.51
N PRO A 125 9.64 -11.69 -9.03
CA PRO A 125 10.99 -11.84 -9.53
C PRO A 125 10.94 -12.03 -11.06
N ARG A 126 12.00 -11.61 -11.74
CA ARG A 126 12.14 -11.91 -13.18
C ARG A 126 12.14 -13.42 -13.38
N GLU A 127 11.54 -13.88 -14.46
CA GLU A 127 11.43 -15.33 -14.76
C GLU A 127 12.81 -16.01 -14.77
N GLU A 128 13.85 -15.27 -15.26
CA GLU A 128 15.22 -15.78 -15.35
C GLU A 128 15.95 -15.84 -13.99
N ALA A 129 15.43 -15.18 -12.94
CA ALA A 129 16.11 -15.06 -11.66
C ALA A 129 16.31 -16.42 -10.99
N ALA A 130 15.29 -17.28 -10.99
CA ALA A 130 15.38 -18.62 -10.39
C ALA A 130 16.41 -19.51 -11.11
N GLU A 131 16.48 -19.45 -12.45
CA GLU A 131 17.44 -20.20 -13.22
C GLU A 131 18.87 -19.69 -13.02
N ALA A 132 19.07 -18.37 -12.94
CA ALA A 132 20.35 -17.77 -12.65
C ALA A 132 20.88 -18.16 -11.25
N VAL A 133 20.01 -18.16 -10.23
CA VAL A 133 20.33 -18.60 -8.87
C VAL A 133 20.72 -20.07 -8.87
N ARG A 134 19.96 -20.94 -9.55
CA ARG A 134 20.29 -22.37 -9.66
C ARG A 134 21.65 -22.60 -10.32
N THR A 135 21.92 -21.89 -11.41
CA THR A 135 23.20 -21.99 -12.14
C THR A 135 24.37 -21.51 -11.28
N ALA A 136 24.21 -20.42 -10.54
CA ALA A 136 25.21 -19.93 -9.59
C ALA A 136 25.53 -20.95 -8.50
N LYS A 137 24.49 -21.56 -7.88
CA LYS A 137 24.67 -22.61 -6.87
C LYS A 137 25.42 -23.82 -7.44
N LEU A 138 25.09 -24.26 -8.64
CA LEU A 138 25.81 -25.38 -9.30
C LEU A 138 27.28 -25.07 -9.57
N ALA A 139 27.61 -23.81 -9.81
CA ALA A 139 28.99 -23.34 -9.96
C ALA A 139 29.73 -23.11 -8.62
N GLY A 140 29.10 -23.44 -7.48
CA GLY A 140 29.67 -23.21 -6.15
C GLY A 140 29.61 -21.78 -5.66
N ILE A 141 28.85 -20.90 -6.35
CA ILE A 141 28.65 -19.51 -5.95
C ILE A 141 27.47 -19.46 -4.98
N ARG A 142 27.63 -18.76 -3.86
CA ARG A 142 26.54 -18.51 -2.89
C ARG A 142 25.80 -17.23 -3.25
N PRO A 143 24.57 -17.28 -3.78
CA PRO A 143 23.77 -16.09 -4.00
C PRO A 143 23.35 -15.45 -2.68
N VAL A 144 23.34 -14.13 -2.61
CA VAL A 144 22.93 -13.34 -1.45
C VAL A 144 21.90 -12.31 -1.91
N MET A 145 20.77 -12.23 -1.21
CA MET A 145 19.76 -11.19 -1.44
C MET A 145 20.08 -9.96 -0.59
N ILE A 146 20.14 -8.80 -1.24
CA ILE A 146 20.24 -7.49 -0.60
C ILE A 146 19.04 -6.67 -1.04
N THR A 147 18.21 -6.22 -0.11
CA THR A 147 16.97 -5.48 -0.38
C THR A 147 16.66 -4.50 0.74
N GLY A 148 15.94 -3.42 0.42
CA GLY A 148 15.34 -2.52 1.38
C GLY A 148 13.95 -2.94 1.84
N ASP A 149 13.42 -4.08 1.37
CA ASP A 149 12.11 -4.59 1.75
C ASP A 149 12.11 -5.17 3.18
N HIS A 150 10.90 -5.29 3.74
CA HIS A 150 10.74 -5.93 5.03
C HIS A 150 11.23 -7.39 5.01
N LYS A 151 11.85 -7.84 6.11
CA LYS A 151 12.47 -9.19 6.22
C LYS A 151 11.55 -10.32 5.74
N VAL A 152 10.27 -10.26 6.11
CA VAL A 152 9.27 -11.30 5.75
C VAL A 152 9.07 -11.36 4.23
N THR A 153 8.89 -10.21 3.58
CA THR A 153 8.74 -10.10 2.12
C THR A 153 10.00 -10.59 1.40
N ALA A 154 11.17 -10.17 1.89
CA ALA A 154 12.45 -10.58 1.32
C ALA A 154 12.67 -12.09 1.42
N ALA A 155 12.34 -12.70 2.57
CA ALA A 155 12.43 -14.14 2.77
C ALA A 155 11.51 -14.93 1.83
N ALA A 156 10.27 -14.48 1.65
CA ALA A 156 9.32 -15.09 0.73
C ALA A 156 9.83 -15.06 -0.73
N ILE A 157 10.35 -13.92 -1.18
CA ILE A 157 10.93 -13.78 -2.53
C ILE A 157 12.20 -14.64 -2.67
N ALA A 158 13.08 -14.65 -1.65
CA ALA A 158 14.30 -15.44 -1.66
C ALA A 158 14.01 -16.96 -1.73
N ALA A 159 12.97 -17.42 -1.05
CA ALA A 159 12.50 -18.81 -1.14
C ALA A 159 11.94 -19.12 -2.54
N GLN A 160 11.16 -18.21 -3.12
CA GLN A 160 10.57 -18.38 -4.44
C GLN A 160 11.62 -18.54 -5.56
N ILE A 161 12.74 -17.82 -5.48
CA ILE A 161 13.83 -17.90 -6.48
C ILE A 161 14.94 -18.87 -6.09
N GLY A 162 14.80 -19.60 -4.97
CA GLY A 162 15.73 -20.63 -4.54
C GLY A 162 17.03 -20.12 -3.91
N ILE A 163 17.11 -18.86 -3.47
CA ILE A 163 18.24 -18.36 -2.64
C ILE A 163 18.14 -18.95 -1.24
N PHE A 164 16.93 -19.03 -0.70
CA PHE A 164 16.62 -19.46 0.65
C PHE A 164 15.99 -20.84 0.64
N GLU A 165 16.49 -21.75 1.46
CA GLU A 165 15.97 -23.11 1.64
C GLU A 165 15.50 -23.33 3.09
N GLU A 166 14.61 -24.30 3.30
CA GLU A 166 14.12 -24.63 4.64
C GLU A 166 15.29 -25.11 5.51
N GLY A 167 15.60 -24.33 6.57
CA GLY A 167 16.76 -24.59 7.45
C GLY A 167 17.91 -23.58 7.35
N ASP A 168 17.82 -22.59 6.48
CA ASP A 168 18.84 -21.53 6.30
C ASP A 168 18.72 -20.37 7.31
N LEU A 169 17.83 -20.42 8.31
CA LEU A 169 17.62 -19.41 9.36
C LEU A 169 18.35 -19.76 10.64
#